data_5ca5e1315e24046997b5d6107c50022d
#
_entry.id   5ca5e1315e24046997b5d6107c50022d
#
_cell.length_a   1.000
_cell.length_b   1.000
_cell.length_c   1.000
_cell.angle_alpha   90.00
_cell.angle_beta   90.00
_cell.angle_gamma   90.00
#
_symmetry.space_group_name_H-M   'P 1'
#
loop_
_entity.id
_entity.type
_entity.pdbx_description
1 polymer ?
#
loop_
_entity_poly.entity_id
_entity_poly.type
_entity_poly.pdbx_seq_one_letter_code
_entity_poly.pdbx_strand_id
1 'polypeptide(L)'
;MASTPPWPPVRLLKTLGLGLLSLVVLLLAVVYGVSEVRLRKTWDVAAATGLNVTKDSAQIARGQHLVTAVAKCVDCHTADLGGKKFIDAGPVGTVYASNLTGGQGGVLAIYTDAQIEAAIRHGVRPNGRGIMVMPADEYQGLSDEDVSAIIAYLRSVSPVDREHGKSHLGPLGRALYVAGKLPFIPAERVDHTAAQSAAPPCGRRAPRG
;
A
#
# COMPACT_ATOMS: atom_id res chain seq x y z
N MET A 1 -20.35 -36.39 -54.23
CA MET A 1 -21.01 -35.10 -53.92
C MET A 1 -20.69 -34.76 -52.49
N ALA A 2 -19.73 -33.88 -52.26
CA ALA A 2 -19.37 -33.43 -50.93
C ALA A 2 -20.35 -32.31 -50.51
N SER A 3 -21.22 -32.57 -49.51
CA SER A 3 -22.10 -31.57 -48.93
C SER A 3 -21.28 -30.58 -48.10
N THR A 4 -21.25 -29.32 -48.54
CA THR A 4 -20.69 -28.23 -47.75
C THR A 4 -21.48 -28.13 -46.45
N PRO A 5 -20.79 -28.03 -45.27
CA PRO A 5 -21.49 -27.89 -44.01
C PRO A 5 -22.32 -26.58 -44.02
N PRO A 6 -23.55 -26.57 -43.52
CA PRO A 6 -24.36 -25.36 -43.48
C PRO A 6 -23.71 -24.34 -42.56
N TRP A 7 -23.45 -23.15 -43.07
CA TRP A 7 -22.98 -22.03 -42.26
C TRP A 7 -23.99 -21.74 -41.14
N PRO A 8 -23.57 -21.47 -39.90
CA PRO A 8 -24.50 -21.21 -38.82
C PRO A 8 -25.41 -20.03 -39.20
N PRO A 9 -26.72 -20.15 -38.99
CA PRO A 9 -27.66 -19.09 -39.37
C PRO A 9 -27.27 -17.79 -38.64
N VAL A 10 -27.30 -16.67 -39.34
CA VAL A 10 -26.90 -15.33 -38.84
C VAL A 10 -27.56 -15.00 -37.49
N ARG A 11 -28.75 -15.51 -37.22
CA ARG A 11 -29.44 -15.39 -35.93
C ARG A 11 -28.68 -16.08 -34.81
N LEU A 12 -28.12 -17.26 -35.02
CA LEU A 12 -27.32 -17.99 -34.01
C LEU A 12 -26.02 -17.24 -33.67
N LEU A 13 -25.33 -16.73 -34.69
CA LEU A 13 -24.14 -15.91 -34.50
C LEU A 13 -24.44 -14.61 -33.70
N LYS A 14 -25.56 -13.95 -34.00
CA LYS A 14 -25.99 -12.75 -33.23
C LYS A 14 -26.34 -13.09 -31.79
N THR A 15 -27.06 -14.19 -31.52
CA THR A 15 -27.40 -14.55 -30.13
C THR A 15 -26.17 -14.99 -29.34
N LEU A 16 -25.25 -15.75 -29.96
CA LEU A 16 -23.98 -16.11 -29.32
C LEU A 16 -23.12 -14.88 -29.05
N GLY A 17 -23.05 -13.94 -29.99
CA GLY A 17 -22.31 -12.67 -29.82
C GLY A 17 -22.90 -11.82 -28.70
N LEU A 18 -24.22 -11.67 -28.64
CA LEU A 18 -24.91 -10.95 -27.55
C LEU A 18 -24.70 -11.65 -26.19
N GLY A 19 -24.79 -12.99 -26.18
CA GLY A 19 -24.53 -13.77 -24.96
C GLY A 19 -23.10 -13.57 -24.44
N LEU A 20 -22.09 -13.63 -25.32
CA LEU A 20 -20.69 -13.36 -24.97
C LEU A 20 -20.49 -11.95 -24.48
N LEU A 21 -21.04 -10.96 -25.18
CA LEU A 21 -20.96 -9.56 -24.76
C LEU A 21 -21.57 -9.35 -23.36
N SER A 22 -22.74 -9.92 -23.12
CA SER A 22 -23.42 -9.85 -21.81
C SER A 22 -22.58 -10.48 -20.71
N LEU A 23 -21.96 -11.63 -21.00
CA LEU A 23 -21.04 -12.29 -20.05
C LEU A 23 -19.81 -11.41 -19.72
N VAL A 24 -19.20 -10.81 -20.74
CA VAL A 24 -18.05 -9.90 -20.54
C VAL A 24 -18.44 -8.70 -19.70
N VAL A 25 -19.58 -8.07 -20.00
CA VAL A 25 -20.09 -6.93 -19.24
C VAL A 25 -20.34 -7.32 -17.77
N LEU A 26 -20.95 -8.48 -17.54
CA LEU A 26 -21.21 -8.99 -16.20
C LEU A 26 -19.90 -9.24 -15.43
N LEU A 27 -18.92 -9.87 -16.06
CA LEU A 27 -17.61 -10.12 -15.44
C LEU A 27 -16.90 -8.81 -15.09
N LEU A 28 -16.93 -7.83 -15.98
CA LEU A 28 -16.38 -6.50 -15.69
C LEU A 28 -17.12 -5.84 -14.52
N ALA A 29 -18.43 -5.88 -14.50
CA ALA A 29 -19.23 -5.32 -13.41
C ALA A 29 -18.88 -5.98 -12.07
N VAL A 30 -18.72 -7.31 -12.04
CA VAL A 30 -18.31 -8.04 -10.83
C VAL A 30 -16.89 -7.62 -10.40
N VAL A 31 -15.92 -7.60 -11.32
CA VAL A 31 -14.52 -7.22 -11.00
C VAL A 31 -14.47 -5.79 -10.46
N TYR A 32 -15.14 -4.85 -11.11
CA TYR A 32 -15.16 -3.45 -10.66
C TYR A 32 -15.90 -3.30 -9.34
N GLY A 33 -17.05 -3.94 -9.16
CA GLY A 33 -17.82 -3.90 -7.93
C GLY A 33 -17.04 -4.46 -6.75
N VAL A 34 -16.50 -5.69 -6.87
CA VAL A 34 -15.74 -6.34 -5.81
C VAL A 34 -14.45 -5.56 -5.49
N SER A 35 -13.70 -5.15 -6.53
CA SER A 35 -12.48 -4.37 -6.30
C SER A 35 -12.75 -3.03 -5.63
N GLU A 36 -13.84 -2.35 -5.99
CA GLU A 36 -14.19 -1.06 -5.39
C GLU A 36 -14.57 -1.21 -3.91
N VAL A 37 -15.37 -2.23 -3.57
CA VAL A 37 -15.71 -2.54 -2.16
C VAL A 37 -14.45 -2.80 -1.35
N ARG A 38 -13.51 -3.61 -1.86
CA ARG A 38 -12.24 -3.90 -1.17
C ARG A 38 -11.34 -2.67 -1.05
N LEU A 39 -11.21 -1.87 -2.11
CA LEU A 39 -10.41 -0.63 -2.10
C LEU A 39 -10.99 0.45 -1.17
N ARG A 40 -12.28 0.41 -0.90
CA ARG A 40 -12.97 1.33 0.03
C ARG A 40 -13.05 0.81 1.45
N LYS A 41 -12.62 -0.43 1.70
CA LYS A 41 -12.59 -0.98 3.04
C LYS A 41 -11.78 -0.06 3.96
N THR A 42 -12.28 0.12 5.16
CA THR A 42 -11.62 0.87 6.23
C THR A 42 -11.28 -0.06 7.38
N TRP A 43 -10.20 0.27 8.06
CA TRP A 43 -9.75 -0.39 9.28
C TRP A 43 -9.75 0.62 10.41
N ASP A 44 -10.27 0.20 11.55
CA ASP A 44 -10.13 0.93 12.81
C ASP A 44 -8.89 0.38 13.51
N VAL A 45 -7.89 1.23 13.66
CA VAL A 45 -6.60 0.87 14.26
C VAL A 45 -6.44 1.68 15.52
N ALA A 46 -6.22 0.98 16.64
CA ALA A 46 -5.95 1.64 17.91
C ALA A 46 -4.66 2.48 17.80
N ALA A 47 -4.72 3.69 18.34
CA ALA A 47 -3.53 4.54 18.40
C ALA A 47 -2.44 3.86 19.24
N ALA A 48 -1.20 3.84 18.75
CA ALA A 48 -0.07 3.33 19.51
C ALA A 48 0.14 4.18 20.79
N THR A 49 0.30 3.50 21.92
CA THR A 49 0.49 4.14 23.24
C THR A 49 1.95 4.20 23.67
N GLY A 50 2.83 3.39 23.01
CA GLY A 50 4.24 3.25 23.37
C GLY A 50 5.20 4.20 22.65
N LEU A 51 4.72 5.09 21.78
CA LEU A 51 5.57 5.99 21.01
C LEU A 51 6.22 7.04 21.89
N ASN A 52 7.55 7.19 21.76
CA ASN A 52 8.35 8.22 22.41
C ASN A 52 9.24 8.91 21.36
N VAL A 53 8.64 9.83 20.61
CA VAL A 53 9.34 10.58 19.56
C VAL A 53 10.01 11.80 20.15
N THR A 54 11.33 11.85 20.07
CA THR A 54 12.16 12.96 20.61
C THR A 54 12.98 13.60 19.49
N LYS A 55 13.66 14.69 19.82
CA LYS A 55 14.66 15.33 18.94
C LYS A 55 16.10 14.91 19.29
N ASP A 56 16.24 13.79 20.01
CA ASP A 56 17.56 13.27 20.36
C ASP A 56 18.33 12.81 19.13
N SER A 57 19.61 13.21 19.07
CA SER A 57 20.47 12.92 17.92
C SER A 57 20.72 11.42 17.72
N ALA A 58 20.79 10.63 18.79
CA ALA A 58 20.97 9.18 18.71
C ALA A 58 19.70 8.52 18.17
N GLN A 59 18.50 8.97 18.60
CA GLN A 59 17.24 8.48 18.06
C GLN A 59 17.09 8.82 16.57
N ILE A 60 17.44 10.08 16.17
CA ILE A 60 17.41 10.51 14.78
C ILE A 60 18.38 9.67 13.92
N ALA A 61 19.61 9.44 14.40
CA ALA A 61 20.60 8.63 13.69
C ALA A 61 20.14 7.16 13.52
N ARG A 62 19.52 6.56 14.56
CA ARG A 62 18.90 5.25 14.47
C ARG A 62 17.78 5.24 13.42
N GLY A 63 16.91 6.24 13.44
CA GLY A 63 15.83 6.39 12.47
C GLY A 63 16.33 6.52 11.05
N GLN A 64 17.38 7.29 10.82
CA GLN A 64 18.06 7.40 9.52
C GLN A 64 18.52 6.02 9.02
N HIS A 65 19.19 5.26 9.87
CA HIS A 65 19.65 3.91 9.52
C HIS A 65 18.47 2.99 9.18
N LEU A 66 17.41 3.01 9.97
CA LEU A 66 16.21 2.22 9.71
C LEU A 66 15.55 2.60 8.38
N VAL A 67 15.37 3.88 8.10
CA VAL A 67 14.72 4.39 6.87
C VAL A 67 15.55 4.08 5.62
N THR A 68 16.88 4.17 5.71
CA THR A 68 17.75 4.06 4.53
C THR A 68 18.26 2.63 4.28
N ALA A 69 18.52 1.85 5.33
CA ALA A 69 19.20 0.56 5.21
C ALA A 69 18.34 -0.65 5.58
N VAL A 70 17.45 -0.53 6.58
CA VAL A 70 16.68 -1.67 7.08
C VAL A 70 15.31 -1.74 6.39
N ALA A 71 14.47 -0.76 6.61
CA ALA A 71 13.13 -0.68 6.02
C ALA A 71 13.15 -0.14 4.57
N LYS A 72 14.28 0.43 4.13
CA LYS A 72 14.51 0.90 2.75
C LYS A 72 13.40 1.80 2.19
N CYS A 73 12.85 2.66 3.02
CA CYS A 73 11.79 3.61 2.62
C CYS A 73 12.20 4.43 1.39
N VAL A 74 13.51 4.74 1.29
CA VAL A 74 14.09 5.52 0.18
C VAL A 74 13.96 4.86 -1.19
N ASP A 75 13.79 3.54 -1.29
CA ASP A 75 13.65 2.84 -2.57
C ASP A 75 12.35 3.26 -3.29
N CYS A 76 11.28 3.44 -2.54
CA CYS A 76 10.00 3.92 -3.04
C CYS A 76 9.88 5.45 -2.93
N HIS A 77 10.28 6.02 -1.78
CA HIS A 77 10.05 7.43 -1.46
C HIS A 77 11.19 8.37 -1.87
N THR A 78 12.20 7.86 -2.61
CA THR A 78 13.41 8.58 -3.05
C THR A 78 14.37 8.95 -1.91
N ALA A 79 15.62 9.28 -2.26
CA ALA A 79 16.64 9.61 -1.26
C ALA A 79 16.30 10.90 -0.46
N ASP A 80 15.58 11.83 -1.08
CA ASP A 80 15.10 13.07 -0.46
C ASP A 80 13.75 12.89 0.25
N LEU A 81 13.20 11.67 0.27
CA LEU A 81 11.90 11.32 0.84
C LEU A 81 10.70 12.09 0.24
N GLY A 82 10.93 12.81 -0.86
CA GLY A 82 9.90 13.57 -1.57
C GLY A 82 8.93 12.72 -2.39
N GLY A 83 9.16 11.41 -2.49
CA GLY A 83 8.32 10.48 -3.24
C GLY A 83 8.47 10.56 -4.76
N LYS A 84 7.78 9.68 -5.47
CA LYS A 84 7.79 9.58 -6.94
C LYS A 84 6.59 8.82 -7.48
N LYS A 85 6.38 8.86 -8.79
CA LYS A 85 5.59 7.83 -9.47
C LYS A 85 6.38 6.52 -9.37
N PHE A 86 5.93 5.60 -8.51
CA PHE A 86 6.63 4.36 -8.20
C PHE A 86 6.28 3.23 -9.18
N ILE A 87 5.00 3.11 -9.54
CA ILE A 87 4.51 2.16 -10.54
C ILE A 87 3.77 2.94 -11.61
N ASP A 88 4.11 2.67 -12.88
CA ASP A 88 3.39 3.14 -14.06
C ASP A 88 3.29 1.96 -15.04
N ALA A 89 2.27 1.15 -14.88
CA ALA A 89 2.13 -0.13 -15.56
C ALA A 89 0.86 -0.20 -16.43
N GLY A 90 0.53 0.89 -17.11
CA GLY A 90 -0.57 0.96 -18.08
C GLY A 90 -1.89 0.37 -17.56
N PRO A 91 -2.38 -0.76 -18.13
CA PRO A 91 -3.67 -1.34 -17.74
C PRO A 91 -3.68 -1.91 -16.32
N VAL A 92 -2.54 -2.12 -15.68
CA VAL A 92 -2.45 -2.54 -14.26
C VAL A 92 -2.76 -1.37 -13.34
N GLY A 93 -2.24 -0.18 -13.64
CA GLY A 93 -2.49 1.03 -12.88
C GLY A 93 -1.25 1.87 -12.62
N THR A 94 -1.45 2.92 -11.87
CA THR A 94 -0.39 3.85 -11.45
C THR A 94 -0.39 3.97 -9.93
N VAL A 95 0.79 3.88 -9.31
CA VAL A 95 0.97 4.06 -7.88
C VAL A 95 2.04 5.11 -7.62
N TYR A 96 1.72 6.07 -6.78
CA TYR A 96 2.64 7.10 -6.31
C TYR A 96 3.06 6.80 -4.88
N ALA A 97 4.36 6.78 -4.63
CA ALA A 97 4.92 6.85 -3.29
C ALA A 97 4.81 8.29 -2.79
N SER A 98 4.20 8.48 -1.64
CA SER A 98 3.92 9.80 -1.08
C SER A 98 5.20 10.57 -0.75
N ASN A 99 5.13 11.89 -0.75
CA ASN A 99 6.14 12.74 -0.15
C ASN A 99 6.07 12.59 1.39
N LEU A 100 7.14 12.07 1.99
CA LEU A 100 7.27 11.83 3.44
C LEU A 100 7.92 13.01 4.18
N THR A 101 7.86 14.20 3.65
CA THR A 101 8.44 15.40 4.30
C THR A 101 7.36 16.37 4.78
N GLY A 102 7.77 17.44 5.45
CA GLY A 102 6.87 18.52 5.87
C GLY A 102 6.60 19.59 4.80
N GLY A 103 7.11 19.41 3.57
CA GLY A 103 6.89 20.35 2.47
C GLY A 103 5.49 20.26 1.85
N GLN A 104 5.26 21.10 0.85
CA GLN A 104 3.99 21.10 0.11
C GLN A 104 3.74 19.71 -0.53
N GLY A 105 2.55 19.16 -0.35
CA GLY A 105 2.21 17.81 -0.80
C GLY A 105 2.73 16.67 0.08
N GLY A 106 3.49 17.01 1.14
CA GLY A 106 4.04 16.05 2.08
C GLY A 106 3.07 15.63 3.18
N VAL A 107 3.09 14.34 3.52
CA VAL A 107 2.18 13.78 4.54
C VAL A 107 2.54 14.22 5.95
N LEU A 108 3.81 14.53 6.24
CA LEU A 108 4.23 14.98 7.56
C LEU A 108 3.73 16.38 7.93
N ALA A 109 3.29 17.16 6.96
CA ALA A 109 2.64 18.45 7.23
C ALA A 109 1.29 18.29 7.93
N ILE A 110 0.63 17.11 7.76
CA ILE A 110 -0.76 16.91 8.17
C ILE A 110 -0.99 15.67 9.04
N TYR A 111 -0.02 14.73 9.12
CA TYR A 111 -0.17 13.51 9.91
C TYR A 111 0.42 13.69 11.32
N THR A 112 -0.31 13.21 12.32
CA THR A 112 0.22 13.00 13.68
C THR A 112 1.16 11.81 13.71
N ASP A 113 1.98 11.70 14.78
CA ASP A 113 2.91 10.57 14.93
C ASP A 113 2.18 9.23 15.02
N ALA A 114 1.03 9.17 15.68
CA ALA A 114 0.17 7.98 15.70
C ALA A 114 -0.38 7.62 14.30
N GLN A 115 -0.68 8.60 13.45
CA GLN A 115 -1.12 8.36 12.09
C GLN A 115 0.03 7.90 11.18
N ILE A 116 1.25 8.35 11.45
CA ILE A 116 2.45 7.86 10.74
C ILE A 116 2.74 6.41 11.16
N GLU A 117 2.64 6.12 12.45
CA GLU A 117 2.75 4.74 12.96
C GLU A 117 1.72 3.82 12.32
N ALA A 118 0.44 4.20 12.30
CA ALA A 118 -0.62 3.45 11.67
C ALA A 118 -0.37 3.22 10.17
N ALA A 119 0.22 4.19 9.49
CA ALA A 119 0.63 4.03 8.09
C ALA A 119 1.77 3.01 7.94
N ILE A 120 2.76 3.03 8.83
CA ILE A 120 3.94 2.14 8.77
C ILE A 120 3.55 0.70 9.11
N ARG A 121 2.96 0.46 10.29
CA ARG A 121 2.69 -0.88 10.80
C ARG A 121 1.42 -1.51 10.28
N HIS A 122 0.41 -0.70 10.02
CA HIS A 122 -0.92 -1.19 9.63
C HIS A 122 -1.27 -0.90 8.18
N GLY A 123 -0.48 -0.08 7.47
CA GLY A 123 -0.77 0.32 6.10
C GLY A 123 -2.08 1.11 5.96
N VAL A 124 -2.45 1.87 6.99
CA VAL A 124 -3.74 2.57 7.08
C VAL A 124 -3.53 4.08 7.12
N ARG A 125 -4.32 4.81 6.34
CA ARG A 125 -4.34 6.28 6.29
C ARG A 125 -5.21 6.86 7.41
N PRO A 126 -5.11 8.18 7.72
CA PRO A 126 -5.96 8.82 8.73
C PRO A 126 -7.47 8.66 8.51
N ASN A 127 -7.90 8.44 7.28
CA ASN A 127 -9.30 8.18 6.94
C ASN A 127 -9.70 6.69 7.04
N GLY A 128 -8.85 5.86 7.63
CA GLY A 128 -9.06 4.42 7.79
C GLY A 128 -8.80 3.58 6.54
N ARG A 129 -8.55 4.16 5.37
CA ARG A 129 -8.33 3.39 4.13
C ARG A 129 -6.92 2.82 4.03
N GLY A 130 -6.81 1.66 3.41
CA GLY A 130 -5.53 1.03 3.14
C GLY A 130 -4.64 1.84 2.19
N ILE A 131 -3.34 1.78 2.43
CA ILE A 131 -2.30 2.32 1.54
C ILE A 131 -1.97 1.27 0.49
N MET A 132 -1.86 1.70 -0.77
CA MET A 132 -1.48 0.79 -1.86
C MET A 132 0.01 0.50 -1.81
N VAL A 133 0.37 -0.78 -1.95
CA VAL A 133 1.73 -1.30 -2.20
C VAL A 133 2.73 -1.12 -1.05
N MET A 134 2.54 -0.15 -0.13
CA MET A 134 3.44 0.00 1.02
C MET A 134 3.43 -1.28 1.88
N PRO A 135 4.60 -1.95 2.11
CA PRO A 135 4.64 -3.30 2.70
C PRO A 135 4.48 -3.29 4.23
N ALA A 136 3.35 -2.79 4.72
CA ALA A 136 3.06 -2.68 6.16
C ALA A 136 3.06 -4.05 6.86
N ASP A 137 2.72 -5.10 6.15
CA ASP A 137 2.78 -6.48 6.64
C ASP A 137 4.22 -6.94 6.96
N GLU A 138 5.25 -6.31 6.39
CA GLU A 138 6.65 -6.53 6.76
C GLU A 138 7.06 -5.65 7.96
N TYR A 139 6.39 -4.51 8.15
CA TYR A 139 6.74 -3.52 9.18
C TYR A 139 5.92 -3.64 10.48
N GLN A 140 4.87 -4.45 10.50
CA GLN A 140 3.99 -4.61 11.67
C GLN A 140 4.75 -5.05 12.93
N GLY A 141 5.86 -5.80 12.77
CA GLY A 141 6.70 -6.29 13.86
C GLY A 141 7.77 -5.32 14.36
N LEU A 142 7.86 -4.10 13.82
CA LEU A 142 8.79 -3.09 14.33
C LEU A 142 8.43 -2.71 15.77
N SER A 143 9.44 -2.55 16.63
CA SER A 143 9.23 -2.10 18.01
C SER A 143 8.76 -0.64 18.07
N ASP A 144 8.18 -0.25 19.21
CA ASP A 144 7.81 1.15 19.46
C ASP A 144 9.03 2.09 19.42
N GLU A 145 10.19 1.59 19.88
CA GLU A 145 11.46 2.33 19.79
C GLU A 145 11.88 2.56 18.34
N ASP A 146 11.78 1.52 17.48
CA ASP A 146 12.16 1.62 16.08
C ASP A 146 11.23 2.55 15.30
N VAL A 147 9.94 2.45 15.52
CA VAL A 147 8.96 3.34 14.88
C VAL A 147 9.12 4.77 15.38
N SER A 148 9.35 4.97 16.69
CA SER A 148 9.65 6.30 17.24
C SER A 148 10.91 6.91 16.60
N ALA A 149 11.95 6.10 16.41
CA ALA A 149 13.18 6.56 15.75
C ALA A 149 12.94 6.90 14.27
N ILE A 150 12.18 6.08 13.53
CA ILE A 150 11.79 6.37 12.16
C ILE A 150 11.04 7.71 12.09
N ILE A 151 10.04 7.92 12.95
CA ILE A 151 9.26 9.15 12.99
C ILE A 151 10.16 10.35 13.34
N ALA A 152 11.04 10.21 14.34
CA ALA A 152 11.98 11.27 14.73
C ALA A 152 12.87 11.70 13.55
N TYR A 153 13.41 10.74 12.80
CA TYR A 153 14.18 11.04 11.61
C TYR A 153 13.32 11.72 10.53
N LEU A 154 12.15 11.18 10.20
CA LEU A 154 11.25 11.78 9.22
C LEU A 154 10.87 13.23 9.60
N ARG A 155 10.66 13.52 10.89
CA ARG A 155 10.40 14.87 11.39
C ARG A 155 11.60 15.81 11.32
N SER A 156 12.82 15.26 11.20
CA SER A 156 14.08 16.02 11.14
C SER A 156 14.54 16.35 9.72
N VAL A 157 13.99 15.69 8.69
CA VAL A 157 14.41 15.91 7.30
C VAL A 157 13.93 17.26 6.77
N SER A 158 14.70 17.83 5.85
CA SER A 158 14.34 19.09 5.20
C SER A 158 13.03 18.94 4.41
N PRO A 159 12.16 19.94 4.42
CA PRO A 159 10.94 19.93 3.60
C PRO A 159 11.28 19.84 2.10
N VAL A 160 10.52 19.02 1.38
CA VAL A 160 10.57 18.92 -0.09
C VAL A 160 9.19 19.27 -0.61
N ASP A 161 9.10 20.30 -1.45
CA ASP A 161 7.85 20.69 -2.10
C ASP A 161 7.67 19.83 -3.35
N ARG A 162 6.85 18.80 -3.24
CA ARG A 162 6.54 17.88 -4.33
C ARG A 162 5.16 17.27 -4.15
N GLU A 163 4.28 17.59 -5.08
CA GLU A 163 2.95 17.00 -5.15
C GLU A 163 2.92 15.81 -6.10
N HIS A 164 2.08 14.83 -5.80
CA HIS A 164 1.91 13.64 -6.61
C HIS A 164 0.46 13.47 -7.06
N GLY A 165 0.28 12.76 -8.18
CA GLY A 165 -1.02 12.32 -8.64
C GLY A 165 -1.68 11.31 -7.69
N LYS A 166 -2.90 10.91 -8.04
CA LYS A 166 -3.64 9.89 -7.27
C LYS A 166 -3.30 8.50 -7.79
N SER A 167 -2.95 7.60 -6.87
CA SER A 167 -2.80 6.18 -7.17
C SER A 167 -4.14 5.57 -7.56
N HIS A 168 -4.13 4.69 -8.58
CA HIS A 168 -5.33 3.97 -9.03
C HIS A 168 -4.96 2.63 -9.64
N LEU A 169 -5.89 1.68 -9.61
CA LEU A 169 -5.80 0.42 -10.33
C LEU A 169 -6.56 0.52 -11.65
N GLY A 170 -5.88 0.13 -12.72
CA GLY A 170 -6.49 -0.06 -14.03
C GLY A 170 -7.30 -1.37 -14.12
N PRO A 171 -7.94 -1.65 -15.28
CA PRO A 171 -8.79 -2.83 -15.44
C PRO A 171 -8.08 -4.15 -15.12
N LEU A 172 -6.86 -4.34 -15.62
CA LEU A 172 -6.07 -5.54 -15.37
C LEU A 172 -5.63 -5.62 -13.91
N GLY A 173 -5.22 -4.49 -13.31
CA GLY A 173 -4.87 -4.43 -11.90
C GLY A 173 -6.03 -4.82 -11.00
N ARG A 174 -7.25 -4.35 -11.30
CA ARG A 174 -8.47 -4.73 -10.58
C ARG A 174 -8.76 -6.23 -10.72
N ALA A 175 -8.64 -6.79 -11.91
CA ALA A 175 -8.85 -8.23 -12.14
C ALA A 175 -7.83 -9.07 -11.35
N LEU A 176 -6.55 -8.72 -11.40
CA LEU A 176 -5.50 -9.42 -10.66
C LEU A 176 -5.67 -9.29 -9.13
N TYR A 177 -6.11 -8.13 -8.65
CA TYR A 177 -6.40 -7.90 -7.24
C TYR A 177 -7.58 -8.74 -6.75
N VAL A 178 -8.69 -8.78 -7.49
CA VAL A 178 -9.85 -9.60 -7.16
C VAL A 178 -9.52 -11.08 -7.20
N ALA A 179 -8.69 -11.50 -8.16
CA ALA A 179 -8.19 -12.88 -8.27
C ALA A 179 -7.13 -13.26 -7.21
N GLY A 180 -6.75 -12.33 -6.32
CA GLY A 180 -5.75 -12.57 -5.26
C GLY A 180 -4.32 -12.76 -5.77
N LYS A 181 -4.04 -12.36 -7.03
CA LYS A 181 -2.70 -12.51 -7.64
C LYS A 181 -1.75 -11.36 -7.31
N LEU A 182 -2.28 -10.19 -6.98
CA LEU A 182 -1.51 -9.02 -6.59
C LEU A 182 -2.08 -8.44 -5.29
N PRO A 183 -1.30 -8.43 -4.20
CA PRO A 183 -1.71 -7.91 -2.89
C PRO A 183 -1.53 -6.39 -2.82
N PHE A 184 -2.39 -5.64 -3.52
CA PHE A 184 -2.25 -4.18 -3.60
C PHE A 184 -2.51 -3.44 -2.29
N ILE A 185 -3.26 -4.02 -1.36
CA ILE A 185 -3.57 -3.42 -0.06
C ILE A 185 -3.00 -4.30 1.05
N PRO A 186 -1.75 -4.05 1.49
CA PRO A 186 -1.12 -4.85 2.54
C PRO A 186 -1.88 -4.86 3.87
N ALA A 187 -2.64 -3.81 4.19
CA ALA A 187 -3.52 -3.79 5.37
C ALA A 187 -4.51 -4.98 5.43
N GLU A 188 -4.82 -5.64 4.33
CA GLU A 188 -5.64 -6.86 4.33
C GLU A 188 -4.92 -8.08 4.94
N ARG A 189 -3.60 -8.00 5.13
CA ARG A 189 -2.74 -9.10 5.63
C ARG A 189 -2.13 -8.81 7.00
N VAL A 190 -2.29 -7.59 7.49
CA VAL A 190 -1.80 -7.18 8.80
C VAL A 190 -2.78 -7.64 9.89
N ASP A 191 -2.26 -8.19 10.97
CA ASP A 191 -3.03 -8.39 12.19
C ASP A 191 -3.09 -7.07 12.97
N HIS A 192 -4.22 -6.38 12.85
CA HIS A 192 -4.44 -5.09 13.50
C HIS A 192 -4.64 -5.19 15.02
N THR A 193 -4.75 -6.39 15.57
CA THR A 193 -4.96 -6.66 17.01
C THR A 193 -3.70 -7.15 17.70
N ALA A 194 -2.64 -7.49 16.94
CA ALA A 194 -1.38 -7.95 17.50
C ALA A 194 -0.77 -6.89 18.42
N ALA A 195 -0.38 -7.31 19.61
CA ALA A 195 0.37 -6.45 20.53
C ALA A 195 1.73 -6.07 19.90
N GLN A 196 2.08 -4.80 19.96
CA GLN A 196 3.36 -4.31 19.47
C GLN A 196 4.48 -4.91 20.33
N SER A 197 5.44 -5.58 19.71
CA SER A 197 6.56 -6.19 20.43
C SER A 197 7.54 -5.11 20.90
N ALA A 198 7.96 -5.22 22.17
CA ALA A 198 9.15 -4.52 22.62
C ALA A 198 10.36 -4.97 21.78
N ALA A 199 11.31 -4.08 21.51
CA ALA A 199 12.55 -4.45 20.81
C ALA A 199 13.20 -5.64 21.54
N PRO A 200 13.64 -6.69 20.81
CA PRO A 200 14.36 -7.77 21.46
C PRO A 200 15.61 -7.19 22.14
N PRO A 201 15.89 -7.56 23.40
CA PRO A 201 17.06 -7.06 24.11
C PRO A 201 18.31 -7.36 23.29
N CYS A 202 19.17 -6.34 23.14
CA CYS A 202 20.42 -6.42 22.39
C CYS A 202 21.20 -7.69 22.83
N GLY A 203 21.37 -8.69 21.94
CA GLY A 203 22.14 -9.89 22.22
C GLY A 203 21.41 -11.23 22.24
N ARG A 204 20.10 -11.31 22.14
CA ARG A 204 19.40 -12.60 21.95
C ARG A 204 19.16 -12.87 20.47
N ARG A 205 19.94 -13.79 19.91
CA ARG A 205 19.55 -14.44 18.65
C ARG A 205 18.21 -15.17 18.88
N ALA A 206 17.24 -14.92 18.02
CA ALA A 206 16.04 -15.73 17.97
C ALA A 206 16.42 -17.21 17.80
N PRO A 207 15.79 -18.14 18.51
CA PRO A 207 16.03 -19.57 18.28
C PRO A 207 15.68 -19.88 16.82
N ARG A 208 16.62 -20.51 16.13
CA ARG A 208 16.35 -21.04 14.78
C ARG A 208 15.43 -22.24 14.95
N GLY A 209 14.16 -22.09 14.55
CA GLY A 209 13.24 -23.20 14.37
C GLY A 209 13.53 -23.95 13.09
#